data_9828fbfb6b57068ec863c6b4ca8f9f12
#
_entry.id   9828fbfb6b57068ec863c6b4ca8f9f12
#
_cell.length_a   1.000
_cell.length_b   1.000
_cell.length_c   1.000
_cell.angle_alpha   90.00
_cell.angle_beta   90.00
_cell.angle_gamma   90.00
#
_symmetry.space_group_name_H-M   'P 1'
#
loop_
_entity.id
_entity.type
_entity.pdbx_description
1 polymer ?
#
loop_
_entity_poly.entity_id
_entity_poly.type
_entity_poly.pdbx_seq_one_letter_code
_entity_poly.pdbx_strand_id
1 'polypeptide(L)'
;SDVYKRQGAARSTFSWATDLGSGAMNAYSFYLYGSPFFWLSLIFPQNWLPYLMVPLLVLKFAVAGGGAYRYLCRYVRRSDHAVLGACLYAFSGFSIYNVFFNHFIDVVALFPWMLWALDETLYEQEEHYGLFAFWVGVNLLNNYFFFIGQVLFLVIYFICKLTTKDFPMNVRLFVRLAFESLLGAALGFVLLWPAVLSILQNPRTIDLSSGWGFLTYSKVQQYLAILLSWILPPDSPYITSIWSEGIIKWTSMSAYLPLCSLAGAMAYWRARKGDSKKRIVATCAIFALGPVLN
;
A
#
# COMPACT_ATOMS: atom_id res chain seq x y z
N SER A 1 -21.79 -12.61 3.80
CA SER A 1 -22.91 -12.94 4.71
C SER A 1 -22.49 -13.86 5.86
N ASP A 2 -21.58 -14.80 5.65
CA ASP A 2 -21.21 -15.78 6.68
C ASP A 2 -20.35 -15.23 7.82
N VAL A 3 -19.53 -14.23 7.58
CA VAL A 3 -18.70 -13.59 8.63
C VAL A 3 -19.56 -12.98 9.71
N TYR A 4 -20.69 -12.37 9.34
CA TYR A 4 -21.62 -11.73 10.29
C TYR A 4 -22.50 -12.73 11.06
N LYS A 5 -22.91 -13.82 10.43
CA LYS A 5 -23.64 -14.89 11.15
C LYS A 5 -22.80 -15.50 12.27
N ARG A 6 -21.49 -15.43 12.17
CA ARG A 6 -20.54 -16.02 13.10
C ARG A 6 -20.12 -15.10 14.24
N GLN A 7 -20.34 -13.78 14.12
CA GLN A 7 -20.12 -12.86 15.25
C GLN A 7 -21.02 -13.17 16.44
N GLY A 8 -22.23 -13.69 16.22
CA GLY A 8 -23.09 -14.21 17.28
C GLY A 8 -22.64 -15.55 17.88
N ALA A 9 -21.80 -16.31 17.17
CA ALA A 9 -21.23 -17.59 17.61
C ALA A 9 -19.77 -17.47 18.08
N ALA A 10 -19.28 -16.27 18.34
CA ALA A 10 -17.87 -15.88 18.50
C ALA A 10 -17.16 -16.39 19.78
N ARG A 11 -17.46 -17.59 20.25
CA ARG A 11 -16.66 -18.26 21.29
C ARG A 11 -15.68 -19.29 20.74
N SER A 12 -15.75 -19.67 19.46
CA SER A 12 -14.75 -20.56 18.85
C SER A 12 -13.95 -19.81 17.81
N THR A 13 -12.63 -19.74 17.99
CA THR A 13 -11.66 -19.22 17.02
C THR A 13 -11.58 -20.07 15.76
N PHE A 14 -12.21 -21.24 15.74
CA PHE A 14 -12.23 -22.23 14.67
C PHE A 14 -13.62 -22.42 14.09
N SER A 15 -13.77 -22.51 12.78
CA SER A 15 -15.03 -22.79 12.09
C SER A 15 -14.82 -23.76 10.92
N TRP A 16 -15.54 -24.85 10.90
CA TRP A 16 -15.57 -25.80 9.78
C TRP A 16 -16.10 -25.22 8.47
N ALA A 17 -16.93 -24.20 8.56
CA ALA A 17 -17.50 -23.56 7.38
C ALA A 17 -16.64 -22.42 6.80
N THR A 18 -15.44 -22.17 7.35
CA THR A 18 -14.46 -21.20 6.84
C THR A 18 -13.29 -21.94 6.23
N ASP A 19 -13.03 -21.74 4.93
CA ASP A 19 -11.90 -22.30 4.19
C ASP A 19 -11.64 -23.80 4.48
N LEU A 20 -12.71 -24.61 4.50
CA LEU A 20 -12.67 -26.05 4.79
C LEU A 20 -12.23 -26.40 6.23
N GLY A 21 -12.40 -25.49 7.17
CA GLY A 21 -12.00 -25.64 8.57
C GLY A 21 -10.73 -24.89 8.91
N SER A 22 -10.86 -23.60 9.14
CA SER A 22 -9.75 -22.75 9.58
C SER A 22 -10.12 -21.88 10.77
N GLY A 23 -9.11 -21.36 11.48
CA GLY A 23 -9.29 -20.37 12.51
C GLY A 23 -9.66 -19.02 11.89
N ALA A 24 -10.59 -18.28 12.51
CA ALA A 24 -11.01 -16.96 12.04
C ALA A 24 -9.83 -15.97 11.93
N MET A 25 -8.85 -16.06 12.85
CA MET A 25 -7.64 -15.24 12.79
C MET A 25 -6.79 -15.57 11.56
N ASN A 26 -6.67 -16.84 11.19
CA ASN A 26 -5.89 -17.26 10.03
C ASN A 26 -6.54 -16.81 8.71
N ALA A 27 -7.86 -16.88 8.64
CA ALA A 27 -8.60 -16.57 7.41
C ALA A 27 -8.76 -15.06 7.18
N TYR A 28 -8.85 -14.24 8.23
CA TYR A 28 -9.31 -12.85 8.11
C TYR A 28 -8.37 -11.80 8.70
N SER A 29 -7.27 -12.18 9.39
CA SER A 29 -6.40 -11.23 10.05
C SER A 29 -5.64 -10.32 9.09
N PHE A 30 -5.33 -10.80 7.89
CA PHE A 30 -4.47 -10.05 6.97
C PHE A 30 -5.21 -9.01 6.12
N TYR A 31 -6.55 -9.01 6.08
CA TYR A 31 -7.29 -8.13 5.19
C TYR A 31 -8.64 -7.62 5.71
N LEU A 32 -9.14 -8.12 6.82
CA LEU A 32 -10.48 -7.76 7.30
C LEU A 32 -10.45 -7.12 8.67
N TYR A 33 -9.88 -7.80 9.67
CA TYR A 33 -9.95 -7.35 11.06
C TYR A 33 -9.26 -6.02 11.34
N GLY A 34 -8.23 -5.68 10.57
CA GLY A 34 -7.53 -4.41 10.70
C GLY A 34 -8.12 -3.27 9.88
N SER A 35 -9.10 -3.53 9.02
CA SER A 35 -9.67 -2.51 8.14
C SER A 35 -10.64 -1.58 8.90
N PRO A 36 -10.39 -0.25 8.93
CA PRO A 36 -11.31 0.71 9.51
C PRO A 36 -12.65 0.75 8.78
N PHE A 37 -12.67 0.47 7.49
CA PHE A 37 -13.88 0.43 6.67
C PHE A 37 -14.75 -0.79 6.99
N PHE A 38 -14.14 -1.90 7.37
CA PHE A 38 -14.84 -3.06 7.87
C PHE A 38 -15.56 -2.73 9.20
N TRP A 39 -14.86 -2.11 10.14
CA TRP A 39 -15.45 -1.70 11.42
C TRP A 39 -16.59 -0.71 11.23
N LEU A 40 -16.44 0.22 10.29
CA LEU A 40 -17.53 1.14 9.94
C LEU A 40 -18.77 0.39 9.41
N SER A 41 -18.58 -0.68 8.64
CA SER A 41 -19.71 -1.46 8.11
C SER A 41 -20.50 -2.19 9.19
N LEU A 42 -19.90 -2.47 10.36
CA LEU A 42 -20.59 -3.15 11.49
C LEU A 42 -21.64 -2.30 12.18
N ILE A 43 -21.62 -0.98 11.99
CA ILE A 43 -22.63 -0.05 12.53
C ILE A 43 -24.00 -0.30 11.89
N PHE A 44 -24.01 -0.88 10.68
CA PHE A 44 -25.22 -1.08 9.90
C PHE A 44 -25.79 -2.50 10.06
N PRO A 45 -27.12 -2.67 9.95
CA PRO A 45 -27.74 -3.99 9.98
C PRO A 45 -27.20 -4.91 8.87
N GLN A 46 -27.13 -6.20 9.16
CA GLN A 46 -26.59 -7.21 8.23
C GLN A 46 -27.24 -7.18 6.84
N ASN A 47 -28.54 -6.92 6.78
CA ASN A 47 -29.30 -6.87 5.52
C ASN A 47 -28.87 -5.72 4.60
N TRP A 48 -28.20 -4.70 5.13
CA TRP A 48 -27.73 -3.54 4.39
C TRP A 48 -26.35 -3.74 3.76
N LEU A 49 -25.61 -4.78 4.15
CA LEU A 49 -24.23 -4.99 3.71
C LEU A 49 -24.04 -5.01 2.19
N PRO A 50 -24.91 -5.67 1.40
CA PRO A 50 -24.77 -5.64 -0.05
C PRO A 50 -24.86 -4.22 -0.63
N TYR A 51 -25.70 -3.36 -0.03
CA TYR A 51 -25.90 -1.97 -0.45
C TYR A 51 -24.77 -1.05 0.01
N LEU A 52 -24.04 -1.41 1.08
CA LEU A 52 -22.92 -0.65 1.60
C LEU A 52 -21.64 -0.82 0.80
N MET A 53 -21.53 -1.82 -0.06
CA MET A 53 -20.30 -2.08 -0.85
C MET A 53 -19.88 -0.87 -1.68
N VAL A 54 -20.83 -0.26 -2.41
CA VAL A 54 -20.54 0.90 -3.26
C VAL A 54 -20.25 2.16 -2.43
N PRO A 55 -21.08 2.56 -1.46
CA PRO A 55 -20.75 3.71 -0.60
C PRO A 55 -19.41 3.59 0.13
N LEU A 56 -19.07 2.41 0.64
CA LEU A 56 -17.76 2.18 1.28
C LEU A 56 -16.61 2.27 0.28
N LEU A 57 -16.78 1.77 -0.94
CA LEU A 57 -15.79 1.90 -1.99
C LEU A 57 -15.56 3.37 -2.35
N VAL A 58 -16.63 4.15 -2.51
CA VAL A 58 -16.53 5.61 -2.75
C VAL A 58 -15.81 6.30 -1.59
N LEU A 59 -16.12 5.93 -0.34
CA LEU A 59 -15.44 6.45 0.84
C LEU A 59 -13.94 6.13 0.82
N LYS A 60 -13.54 4.91 0.44
CA LYS A 60 -12.13 4.53 0.31
C LYS A 60 -11.40 5.40 -0.70
N PHE A 61 -11.99 5.62 -1.88
CA PHE A 61 -11.42 6.52 -2.88
C PHE A 61 -11.34 7.98 -2.38
N ALA A 62 -12.34 8.44 -1.65
CA ALA A 62 -12.32 9.78 -1.04
C ALA A 62 -11.20 9.91 0.00
N VAL A 63 -11.00 8.89 0.85
CA VAL A 63 -9.91 8.85 1.83
C VAL A 63 -8.55 8.79 1.13
N ALA A 64 -8.41 7.98 0.07
CA ALA A 64 -7.19 7.91 -0.74
C ALA A 64 -6.83 9.27 -1.36
N GLY A 65 -7.82 9.89 -2.01
CA GLY A 65 -7.66 11.21 -2.64
C GLY A 65 -7.36 12.30 -1.60
N GLY A 66 -8.05 12.28 -0.47
CA GLY A 66 -7.82 13.23 0.64
C GLY A 66 -6.40 13.14 1.21
N GLY A 67 -5.91 11.93 1.46
CA GLY A 67 -4.54 11.70 1.92
C GLY A 67 -3.50 12.14 0.89
N ALA A 68 -3.68 11.75 -0.37
CA ALA A 68 -2.81 12.16 -1.46
C ALA A 68 -2.82 13.68 -1.68
N TYR A 69 -3.99 14.32 -1.62
CA TYR A 69 -4.11 15.78 -1.67
C TYR A 69 -3.32 16.45 -0.54
N ARG A 70 -3.52 16.00 0.70
CA ARG A 70 -2.82 16.54 1.88
C ARG A 70 -1.31 16.44 1.73
N TYR A 71 -0.82 15.30 1.26
CA TYR A 71 0.60 15.09 0.97
C TYR A 71 1.10 16.02 -0.14
N LEU A 72 0.38 16.12 -1.27
CA LEU A 72 0.78 16.89 -2.44
C LEU A 72 0.77 18.40 -2.21
N CYS A 73 -0.10 18.93 -1.33
CA CYS A 73 -0.13 20.35 -0.99
C CYS A 73 1.21 20.88 -0.46
N ARG A 74 2.07 20.03 0.08
CA ARG A 74 3.43 20.44 0.51
C ARG A 74 4.36 20.74 -0.68
N TYR A 75 4.14 20.08 -1.81
CA TYR A 75 5.05 20.13 -2.97
C TYR A 75 4.53 20.98 -4.11
N VAL A 76 3.24 21.18 -4.18
CA VAL A 76 2.57 21.85 -5.30
C VAL A 76 1.97 23.17 -4.83
N ARG A 77 2.35 24.26 -5.51
CA ARG A 77 1.90 25.62 -5.13
C ARG A 77 0.41 25.88 -5.36
N ARG A 78 -0.17 25.23 -6.39
CA ARG A 78 -1.58 25.45 -6.77
C ARG A 78 -2.42 24.26 -6.34
N SER A 79 -3.49 24.54 -5.63
CA SER A 79 -4.45 23.53 -5.15
C SER A 79 -5.02 22.68 -6.28
N ASP A 80 -5.29 23.27 -7.44
CA ASP A 80 -5.84 22.55 -8.60
C ASP A 80 -4.92 21.42 -9.07
N HIS A 81 -3.60 21.66 -9.08
CA HIS A 81 -2.62 20.63 -9.44
C HIS A 81 -2.51 19.56 -8.36
N ALA A 82 -2.67 19.91 -7.09
CA ALA A 82 -2.71 18.94 -6.00
C ALA A 82 -3.95 18.04 -6.08
N VAL A 83 -5.11 18.62 -6.41
CA VAL A 83 -6.35 17.87 -6.67
C VAL A 83 -6.17 16.91 -7.85
N LEU A 84 -5.60 17.39 -8.95
CA LEU A 84 -5.34 16.53 -10.11
C LEU A 84 -4.44 15.35 -9.75
N GLY A 85 -3.33 15.60 -9.02
CA GLY A 85 -2.44 14.56 -8.57
C GLY A 85 -3.12 13.56 -7.62
N ALA A 86 -3.97 14.04 -6.73
CA ALA A 86 -4.75 13.21 -5.81
C ALA A 86 -5.74 12.31 -6.56
N CYS A 87 -6.41 12.84 -7.59
CA CYS A 87 -7.29 12.05 -8.46
C CYS A 87 -6.50 10.99 -9.24
N LEU A 88 -5.33 11.34 -9.79
CA LEU A 88 -4.48 10.40 -10.50
C LEU A 88 -3.98 9.27 -9.59
N TYR A 89 -3.72 9.56 -8.33
CA TYR A 89 -3.37 8.53 -7.34
C TYR A 89 -4.57 7.65 -7.00
N ALA A 90 -5.69 8.25 -6.60
CA ALA A 90 -6.87 7.51 -6.16
C ALA A 90 -7.42 6.59 -7.27
N PHE A 91 -7.44 7.06 -8.52
CA PHE A 91 -7.91 6.33 -9.69
C PHE A 91 -6.74 5.79 -10.54
N SER A 92 -5.64 5.41 -9.90
CA SER A 92 -4.51 4.76 -10.56
C SER A 92 -4.90 3.40 -11.16
N GLY A 93 -4.07 2.87 -12.05
CA GLY A 93 -4.28 1.55 -12.63
C GLY A 93 -4.41 0.45 -11.58
N PHE A 94 -3.63 0.52 -10.51
CA PHE A 94 -3.74 -0.40 -9.37
C PHE A 94 -5.13 -0.35 -8.73
N SER A 95 -5.65 0.83 -8.48
CA SER A 95 -6.96 1.00 -7.85
C SER A 95 -8.08 0.47 -8.73
N ILE A 96 -8.05 0.79 -10.03
CA ILE A 96 -9.07 0.36 -10.99
C ILE A 96 -9.03 -1.16 -11.16
N TYR A 97 -7.85 -1.75 -11.32
CA TYR A 97 -7.69 -3.19 -11.48
C TYR A 97 -8.14 -3.96 -10.24
N ASN A 98 -7.80 -3.46 -9.05
CA ASN A 98 -8.07 -4.14 -7.78
C ASN A 98 -9.44 -3.81 -7.17
N VAL A 99 -10.34 -3.12 -7.88
CA VAL A 99 -11.72 -2.90 -7.40
C VAL A 99 -12.40 -4.22 -7.05
N PHE A 100 -12.11 -5.28 -7.78
CA PHE A 100 -12.61 -6.62 -7.50
C PHE A 100 -12.14 -7.14 -6.13
N PHE A 101 -10.90 -6.83 -5.74
CA PHE A 101 -10.33 -7.12 -4.43
C PHE A 101 -10.48 -5.91 -3.51
N ASN A 102 -11.69 -5.63 -3.08
CA ASN A 102 -12.07 -4.42 -2.35
C ASN A 102 -11.15 -4.10 -1.14
N HIS A 103 -10.59 -5.13 -0.49
CA HIS A 103 -9.66 -4.96 0.63
C HIS A 103 -8.28 -4.41 0.22
N PHE A 104 -7.87 -4.50 -1.04
CA PHE A 104 -6.64 -3.86 -1.51
C PHE A 104 -6.79 -2.34 -1.63
N ILE A 105 -8.01 -1.85 -1.86
CA ILE A 105 -8.28 -0.42 -1.90
C ILE A 105 -8.12 0.23 -0.51
N ASP A 106 -8.25 -0.53 0.57
CA ASP A 106 -7.95 -0.03 1.93
C ASP A 106 -6.48 0.39 2.07
N VAL A 107 -5.58 -0.39 1.47
CA VAL A 107 -4.15 -0.08 1.44
C VAL A 107 -3.89 1.23 0.69
N VAL A 108 -4.52 1.39 -0.47
CA VAL A 108 -4.44 2.64 -1.27
C VAL A 108 -5.00 3.82 -0.48
N ALA A 109 -6.10 3.62 0.24
CA ALA A 109 -6.74 4.68 1.02
C ALA A 109 -5.87 5.18 2.18
N LEU A 110 -5.16 4.28 2.86
CA LEU A 110 -4.46 4.60 4.11
C LEU A 110 -2.98 4.96 3.92
N PHE A 111 -2.34 4.49 2.86
CA PHE A 111 -0.91 4.72 2.64
C PHE A 111 -0.52 6.20 2.49
N PRO A 112 -1.24 7.06 1.76
CA PRO A 112 -0.85 8.48 1.64
C PRO A 112 -0.85 9.23 2.96
N TRP A 113 -1.68 8.83 3.92
CA TRP A 113 -1.71 9.41 5.25
C TRP A 113 -0.45 9.07 6.05
N MET A 114 0.06 7.83 5.90
CA MET A 114 1.33 7.44 6.51
C MET A 114 2.51 8.21 5.89
N LEU A 115 2.51 8.41 4.58
CA LEU A 115 3.52 9.18 3.87
C LEU A 115 3.47 10.67 4.27
N TRP A 116 2.27 11.23 4.37
CA TRP A 116 2.08 12.60 4.88
C TRP A 116 2.58 12.73 6.33
N ALA A 117 2.24 11.77 7.20
CA ALA A 117 2.67 11.79 8.59
C ALA A 117 4.20 11.69 8.74
N LEU A 118 4.87 10.89 7.87
CA LEU A 118 6.33 10.87 7.80
C LEU A 118 6.88 12.26 7.44
N ASP A 119 6.33 12.92 6.42
CA ASP A 119 6.76 14.25 6.02
C ASP A 119 6.52 15.30 7.11
N GLU A 120 5.37 15.25 7.82
CA GLU A 120 5.14 16.13 8.97
C GLU A 120 6.24 15.94 10.04
N THR A 121 6.60 14.69 10.34
CA THR A 121 7.67 14.39 11.31
C THR A 121 9.04 14.87 10.82
N LEU A 122 9.32 14.84 9.52
CA LEU A 122 10.60 15.28 8.94
C LEU A 122 10.74 16.81 8.94
N TYR A 123 9.67 17.52 8.63
CA TYR A 123 9.70 18.97 8.41
C TYR A 123 9.23 19.78 9.63
N GLU A 124 8.19 19.31 10.34
CA GLU A 124 7.59 19.93 11.52
C GLU A 124 8.06 19.21 12.80
N GLN A 125 9.38 19.26 13.06
CA GLN A 125 10.04 18.39 14.06
C GLN A 125 9.54 18.53 15.49
N GLU A 126 8.92 19.64 15.84
CA GLU A 126 8.43 19.91 17.21
C GLU A 126 6.92 19.73 17.38
N GLU A 127 6.22 19.42 16.29
CA GLU A 127 4.77 19.23 16.27
C GLU A 127 4.38 17.78 16.00
N HIS A 128 3.12 17.46 16.25
CA HIS A 128 2.48 16.19 15.85
C HIS A 128 3.19 14.91 16.30
N TYR A 129 3.65 14.87 17.57
CA TYR A 129 4.23 13.65 18.16
C TYR A 129 3.25 12.50 18.13
N GLY A 130 3.73 11.32 17.70
CA GLY A 130 2.94 10.09 17.62
C GLY A 130 2.06 9.97 16.36
N LEU A 131 1.98 11.01 15.52
CA LEU A 131 1.20 10.96 14.29
C LEU A 131 1.71 9.89 13.32
N PHE A 132 3.02 9.81 13.16
CA PHE A 132 3.63 8.80 12.32
C PHE A 132 3.45 7.40 12.91
N ALA A 133 3.64 7.23 14.22
CA ALA A 133 3.38 5.96 14.90
C ALA A 133 1.93 5.47 14.72
N PHE A 134 0.95 6.39 14.83
CA PHE A 134 -0.45 6.08 14.60
C PHE A 134 -0.69 5.52 13.20
N TRP A 135 -0.20 6.21 12.15
CA TRP A 135 -0.41 5.78 10.77
C TRP A 135 0.39 4.52 10.40
N VAL A 136 1.57 4.31 11.00
CA VAL A 136 2.31 3.04 10.89
C VAL A 136 1.48 1.90 11.48
N GLY A 137 0.93 2.07 12.68
CA GLY A 137 0.06 1.07 13.32
C GLY A 137 -1.19 0.76 12.49
N VAL A 138 -1.88 1.80 12.00
CA VAL A 138 -3.09 1.64 11.17
C VAL A 138 -2.79 0.86 9.88
N ASN A 139 -1.70 1.19 9.16
CA ASN A 139 -1.34 0.49 7.93
C ASN A 139 -0.92 -0.96 8.18
N LEU A 140 -0.16 -1.22 9.25
CA LEU A 140 0.22 -2.58 9.66
C LEU A 140 -0.99 -3.43 10.04
N LEU A 141 -1.91 -2.87 10.85
CA LEU A 141 -3.17 -3.55 11.23
C LEU A 141 -4.04 -3.84 10.02
N ASN A 142 -4.12 -2.88 9.09
CA ASN A 142 -4.97 -3.00 7.91
C ASN A 142 -4.56 -4.18 7.02
N ASN A 143 -3.27 -4.27 6.67
CA ASN A 143 -2.76 -5.36 5.84
C ASN A 143 -1.25 -5.52 6.00
N TYR A 144 -0.81 -6.47 6.82
CA TYR A 144 0.61 -6.69 7.09
C TYR A 144 1.40 -7.17 5.86
N PHE A 145 0.75 -7.80 4.88
CA PHE A 145 1.41 -8.26 3.65
C PHE A 145 1.86 -7.06 2.80
N PHE A 146 0.95 -6.15 2.49
CA PHE A 146 1.29 -4.92 1.75
C PHE A 146 2.15 -3.96 2.57
N PHE A 147 2.06 -4.01 3.90
CA PHE A 147 2.85 -3.16 4.78
C PHE A 147 4.35 -3.35 4.59
N ILE A 148 4.82 -4.56 4.26
CA ILE A 148 6.24 -4.81 3.95
C ILE A 148 6.69 -3.96 2.77
N GLY A 149 5.92 -3.93 1.69
CA GLY A 149 6.19 -3.09 0.53
C GLY A 149 6.13 -1.58 0.86
N GLN A 150 5.16 -1.17 1.69
CA GLN A 150 5.06 0.22 2.16
C GLN A 150 6.29 0.64 2.97
N VAL A 151 6.78 -0.20 3.88
CA VAL A 151 8.00 0.06 4.67
C VAL A 151 9.21 0.22 3.74
N LEU A 152 9.37 -0.68 2.78
CA LEU A 152 10.46 -0.59 1.82
C LEU A 152 10.38 0.71 1.00
N PHE A 153 9.19 1.09 0.56
CA PHE A 153 8.96 2.39 -0.07
C PHE A 153 9.40 3.55 0.84
N LEU A 154 8.95 3.56 2.10
CA LEU A 154 9.29 4.63 3.05
C LEU A 154 10.80 4.72 3.31
N VAL A 155 11.49 3.59 3.40
CA VAL A 155 12.96 3.56 3.56
C VAL A 155 13.64 4.18 2.35
N ILE A 156 13.27 3.77 1.13
CA ILE A 156 13.83 4.33 -0.11
C ILE A 156 13.51 5.84 -0.20
N TYR A 157 12.27 6.21 0.09
CA TYR A 157 11.82 7.61 0.12
C TYR A 157 12.65 8.45 1.10
N PHE A 158 12.84 7.95 2.32
CA PHE A 158 13.65 8.60 3.35
C PHE A 158 15.12 8.77 2.91
N ILE A 159 15.72 7.72 2.34
CA ILE A 159 17.08 7.78 1.80
C ILE A 159 17.19 8.82 0.67
N CYS A 160 16.21 8.87 -0.23
CA CYS A 160 16.15 9.89 -1.29
C CYS A 160 16.10 11.30 -0.72
N LYS A 161 15.25 11.53 0.27
CA LYS A 161 15.14 12.82 0.97
C LYS A 161 16.44 13.21 1.71
N LEU A 162 17.07 12.23 2.35
CA LEU A 162 18.33 12.44 3.06
C LEU A 162 19.47 12.80 2.09
N THR A 163 19.57 12.12 0.95
CA THR A 163 20.61 12.38 -0.05
C THR A 163 20.44 13.73 -0.76
N THR A 164 19.20 14.18 -0.91
CA THR A 164 18.87 15.49 -1.50
C THR A 164 18.96 16.64 -0.48
N LYS A 165 19.20 16.32 0.80
CA LYS A 165 19.27 17.29 1.89
C LYS A 165 18.02 18.17 1.98
N ASP A 166 16.85 17.58 1.78
CA ASP A 166 15.59 18.30 1.77
C ASP A 166 15.14 18.77 3.18
N PHE A 167 15.71 18.18 4.24
CA PHE A 167 15.45 18.53 5.64
C PHE A 167 16.72 18.44 6.50
N PRO A 168 16.79 19.17 7.61
CA PRO A 168 17.93 19.09 8.54
C PRO A 168 17.87 17.80 9.35
N MET A 169 18.78 16.86 9.06
CA MET A 169 18.90 15.62 9.83
C MET A 169 19.69 15.84 11.10
N ASN A 170 19.11 15.49 12.23
CA ASN A 170 19.78 15.48 13.52
C ASN A 170 19.50 14.16 14.28
N VAL A 171 20.29 13.90 15.33
CA VAL A 171 20.15 12.66 16.13
C VAL A 171 18.78 12.57 16.80
N ARG A 172 18.24 13.69 17.26
CA ARG A 172 16.91 13.73 17.88
C ARG A 172 15.82 13.26 16.90
N LEU A 173 15.84 13.74 15.66
CA LEU A 173 14.90 13.34 14.63
C LEU A 173 15.03 11.85 14.30
N PHE A 174 16.26 11.33 14.19
CA PHE A 174 16.48 9.92 13.94
C PHE A 174 15.91 9.04 15.05
N VAL A 175 16.20 9.37 16.31
CA VAL A 175 15.69 8.65 17.47
C VAL A 175 14.16 8.71 17.52
N ARG A 176 13.57 9.88 17.24
CA ARG A 176 12.12 10.05 17.16
C ARG A 176 11.50 9.15 16.09
N LEU A 177 12.03 9.16 14.86
CA LEU A 177 11.54 8.32 13.78
C LEU A 177 11.64 6.82 14.12
N ALA A 178 12.77 6.40 14.68
CA ALA A 178 12.95 5.02 15.12
C ALA A 178 11.93 4.66 16.22
N PHE A 179 11.76 5.52 17.21
CA PHE A 179 10.80 5.30 18.29
C PHE A 179 9.35 5.26 17.78
N GLU A 180 8.93 6.21 16.95
CA GLU A 180 7.58 6.24 16.39
C GLU A 180 7.32 5.04 15.46
N SER A 181 8.32 4.59 14.68
CA SER A 181 8.22 3.38 13.87
C SER A 181 8.02 2.14 14.72
N LEU A 182 8.81 1.98 15.79
CA LEU A 182 8.70 0.86 16.72
C LEU A 182 7.38 0.88 17.49
N LEU A 183 6.95 2.06 17.93
CA LEU A 183 5.66 2.21 18.62
C LEU A 183 4.50 1.85 17.70
N GLY A 184 4.50 2.33 16.46
CA GLY A 184 3.50 1.98 15.46
C GLY A 184 3.49 0.47 15.15
N ALA A 185 4.67 -0.13 15.00
CA ALA A 185 4.80 -1.57 14.83
C ALA A 185 4.26 -2.34 16.05
N ALA A 186 4.55 -1.89 17.27
CA ALA A 186 4.04 -2.50 18.49
C ALA A 186 2.51 -2.44 18.58
N LEU A 187 1.89 -1.32 18.18
CA LEU A 187 0.42 -1.21 18.08
C LEU A 187 -0.16 -2.24 17.10
N GLY A 188 0.49 -2.43 15.96
CA GLY A 188 0.06 -3.41 14.95
C GLY A 188 0.33 -4.87 15.33
N PHE A 189 1.24 -5.10 16.30
CA PHE A 189 1.68 -6.44 16.68
C PHE A 189 0.56 -7.30 17.28
N VAL A 190 -0.48 -6.68 17.80
CA VAL A 190 -1.66 -7.38 18.36
C VAL A 190 -2.31 -8.32 17.33
N LEU A 191 -2.42 -7.91 16.07
CA LEU A 191 -2.94 -8.78 14.99
C LEU A 191 -1.82 -9.53 14.27
N LEU A 192 -0.64 -8.94 14.19
CA LEU A 192 0.50 -9.55 13.51
C LEU A 192 1.00 -10.82 14.22
N TRP A 193 1.06 -10.82 15.55
CA TRP A 193 1.61 -11.95 16.30
C TRP A 193 0.84 -13.25 16.10
N PRO A 194 -0.50 -13.31 16.24
CA PRO A 194 -1.27 -14.51 15.90
C PRO A 194 -1.09 -14.96 14.45
N ALA A 195 -0.98 -14.01 13.51
CA ALA A 195 -0.77 -14.31 12.10
C ALA A 195 0.61 -14.96 11.86
N VAL A 196 1.67 -14.44 12.49
CA VAL A 196 3.02 -15.01 12.43
C VAL A 196 3.04 -16.42 12.99
N LEU A 197 2.43 -16.65 14.17
CA LEU A 197 2.34 -17.99 14.75
C LEU A 197 1.63 -18.98 13.82
N SER A 198 0.57 -18.53 13.17
CA SER A 198 -0.16 -19.34 12.20
C SER A 198 0.68 -19.70 10.96
N ILE A 199 1.45 -18.73 10.45
CA ILE A 199 2.35 -18.95 9.30
C ILE A 199 3.46 -19.94 9.68
N LEU A 200 4.05 -19.81 10.87
CA LEU A 200 5.10 -20.69 11.36
C LEU A 200 4.62 -22.14 11.57
N GLN A 201 3.34 -22.31 11.89
CA GLN A 201 2.73 -23.64 12.05
C GLN A 201 2.28 -24.25 10.72
N ASN A 202 2.36 -23.51 9.61
CA ASN A 202 1.95 -24.02 8.31
C ASN A 202 3.02 -24.97 7.76
N PRO A 203 2.67 -26.22 7.41
CA PRO A 203 3.61 -27.19 6.85
C PRO A 203 4.11 -26.80 5.44
N ARG A 204 3.46 -25.84 4.78
CA ARG A 204 3.99 -25.24 3.55
C ARG A 204 5.07 -24.22 3.92
N THR A 205 6.26 -24.69 4.21
CA THR A 205 7.42 -23.82 4.40
C THR A 205 7.73 -23.10 3.09
N ILE A 206 7.64 -21.78 3.11
CA ILE A 206 8.21 -20.95 2.06
C ILE A 206 9.72 -21.11 2.24
N ASP A 207 10.40 -21.71 1.28
CA ASP A 207 11.84 -21.86 1.28
C ASP A 207 12.46 -20.46 0.99
N LEU A 208 12.48 -19.62 2.03
CA LEU A 208 13.12 -18.29 2.01
C LEU A 208 14.65 -18.40 1.82
N SER A 209 15.19 -19.64 1.95
CA SER A 209 16.62 -19.89 1.84
C SER A 209 17.12 -20.13 0.41
N SER A 210 16.26 -20.08 -0.59
CA SER A 210 16.67 -20.35 -1.98
C SER A 210 17.51 -19.22 -2.64
N GLY A 211 18.24 -18.42 -1.85
CA GLY A 211 19.24 -17.48 -2.32
C GLY A 211 18.68 -16.32 -3.12
N TRP A 212 19.28 -16.03 -4.30
CA TRP A 212 18.88 -14.93 -5.18
C TRP A 212 17.45 -15.02 -5.71
N GLY A 213 16.76 -16.15 -5.58
CA GLY A 213 15.37 -16.34 -5.97
C GLY A 213 14.38 -15.42 -5.25
N PHE A 214 14.77 -14.87 -4.09
CA PHE A 214 13.98 -13.86 -3.38
C PHE A 214 14.03 -12.47 -4.02
N LEU A 215 15.14 -12.15 -4.69
CA LEU A 215 15.37 -10.82 -5.29
C LEU A 215 15.23 -10.79 -6.81
N THR A 216 15.14 -11.95 -7.44
CA THR A 216 15.11 -12.06 -8.90
C THR A 216 13.90 -12.86 -9.37
N TYR A 217 13.28 -12.38 -10.44
CA TYR A 217 12.23 -13.14 -11.11
C TYR A 217 12.83 -14.31 -11.90
N SER A 218 12.15 -15.44 -11.89
CA SER A 218 12.58 -16.65 -12.59
C SER A 218 12.57 -16.52 -14.13
N LYS A 219 11.78 -15.57 -14.65
CA LYS A 219 11.64 -15.35 -16.09
C LYS A 219 12.00 -13.91 -16.48
N VAL A 220 12.90 -13.76 -17.45
CA VAL A 220 13.32 -12.45 -17.97
C VAL A 220 12.15 -11.62 -18.51
N GLN A 221 11.13 -12.28 -19.04
CA GLN A 221 9.92 -11.63 -19.55
C GLN A 221 9.15 -10.86 -18.48
N GLN A 222 9.28 -11.21 -17.19
CA GLN A 222 8.66 -10.48 -16.08
C GLN A 222 9.23 -9.07 -15.94
N TYR A 223 10.55 -8.89 -16.17
CA TYR A 223 11.16 -7.56 -16.14
C TYR A 223 10.64 -6.66 -17.28
N LEU A 224 10.43 -7.25 -18.47
CA LEU A 224 9.82 -6.51 -19.58
C LEU A 224 8.36 -6.15 -19.27
N ALA A 225 7.59 -7.07 -18.67
CA ALA A 225 6.23 -6.81 -18.26
C ALA A 225 6.11 -5.67 -17.24
N ILE A 226 7.06 -5.54 -16.29
CA ILE A 226 7.13 -4.41 -15.36
C ILE A 226 7.24 -3.07 -16.10
N LEU A 227 8.15 -2.97 -17.07
CA LEU A 227 8.32 -1.74 -17.83
C LEU A 227 7.07 -1.39 -18.66
N LEU A 228 6.45 -2.40 -19.25
CA LEU A 228 5.25 -2.22 -20.07
C LEU A 228 4.01 -1.90 -19.25
N SER A 229 3.93 -2.38 -18.00
CA SER A 229 2.81 -2.09 -17.10
C SER A 229 2.65 -0.60 -16.78
N TRP A 230 3.69 0.20 -16.99
CA TRP A 230 3.62 1.65 -16.80
C TRP A 230 2.92 2.38 -17.95
N ILE A 231 2.92 1.76 -19.13
CA ILE A 231 2.41 2.35 -20.38
C ILE A 231 1.08 1.73 -20.77
N LEU A 232 0.96 0.42 -20.57
CA LEU A 232 -0.24 -0.33 -20.94
C LEU A 232 -1.23 -0.38 -19.76
N PRO A 233 -2.54 -0.20 -20.03
CA PRO A 233 -3.55 -0.36 -19.00
C PRO A 233 -3.57 -1.81 -18.49
N PRO A 234 -3.97 -2.01 -17.21
CA PRO A 234 -4.10 -3.35 -16.65
C PRO A 234 -5.15 -4.17 -17.42
N ASP A 235 -4.85 -5.46 -17.60
CA ASP A 235 -5.77 -6.41 -18.23
C ASP A 235 -6.97 -6.69 -17.31
N SER A 236 -8.11 -7.03 -17.90
CA SER A 236 -9.24 -7.54 -17.14
C SER A 236 -8.88 -8.88 -16.48
N PRO A 237 -9.32 -9.15 -15.23
CA PRO A 237 -9.03 -10.40 -14.52
C PRO A 237 -9.41 -11.69 -15.27
N TYR A 238 -10.31 -11.58 -16.24
CA TYR A 238 -10.85 -12.71 -17.01
C TYR A 238 -10.38 -12.78 -18.44
N ILE A 239 -9.59 -11.79 -18.89
CA ILE A 239 -9.05 -11.77 -20.26
C ILE A 239 -7.57 -12.11 -20.17
N THR A 240 -7.13 -13.09 -20.96
CA THR A 240 -5.72 -13.44 -21.06
C THR A 240 -4.90 -12.24 -21.52
N SER A 241 -3.82 -11.98 -20.80
CA SER A 241 -2.88 -10.91 -21.13
C SER A 241 -2.37 -11.03 -22.57
N ILE A 242 -2.15 -9.89 -23.21
CA ILE A 242 -1.49 -9.79 -24.53
C ILE A 242 -0.15 -10.56 -24.55
N TRP A 243 0.44 -10.81 -23.41
CA TRP A 243 1.77 -11.41 -23.20
C TRP A 243 1.76 -12.90 -22.93
N SER A 244 0.71 -13.61 -23.35
CA SER A 244 0.61 -15.05 -23.42
C SER A 244 0.38 -15.84 -22.12
N GLU A 245 -0.39 -16.87 -22.32
CA GLU A 245 -0.66 -17.99 -21.43
C GLU A 245 0.63 -18.49 -20.76
N GLY A 246 0.71 -18.38 -19.45
CA GLY A 246 1.74 -19.04 -18.65
C GLY A 246 2.86 -18.17 -18.09
N ILE A 247 2.99 -16.89 -18.46
CA ILE A 247 4.02 -16.03 -17.89
C ILE A 247 3.55 -15.43 -16.57
N ILE A 248 2.28 -15.04 -16.47
CA ILE A 248 1.75 -14.38 -15.30
C ILE A 248 0.26 -14.72 -15.13
N LYS A 249 -0.07 -15.61 -14.22
CA LYS A 249 -1.46 -16.05 -14.01
C LYS A 249 -2.39 -15.06 -13.30
N TRP A 250 -1.86 -14.03 -12.62
CA TRP A 250 -2.63 -13.11 -11.76
C TRP A 250 -2.11 -11.66 -11.82
N THR A 251 -1.34 -11.34 -12.83
CA THR A 251 -0.49 -10.19 -12.82
C THR A 251 -0.64 -9.41 -14.11
N SER A 252 -1.72 -8.74 -14.26
CA SER A 252 -1.53 -7.46 -14.88
C SER A 252 -0.84 -6.62 -13.83
N MET A 253 0.40 -6.27 -14.09
CA MET A 253 1.12 -5.33 -13.27
C MET A 253 0.40 -4.00 -13.38
N SER A 254 -0.32 -3.63 -12.34
CA SER A 254 -1.22 -2.49 -12.35
C SER A 254 -0.52 -1.17 -11.99
N ALA A 255 0.73 -1.03 -12.40
CA ALA A 255 1.49 0.21 -12.24
C ALA A 255 1.11 1.30 -13.26
N TYR A 256 0.11 1.06 -14.08
CA TYR A 256 -0.33 1.97 -15.12
C TYR A 256 -0.67 3.37 -14.58
N LEU A 257 -0.06 4.35 -15.18
CA LEU A 257 -0.39 5.76 -15.01
C LEU A 257 -0.94 6.31 -16.34
N PRO A 258 -1.98 7.13 -16.31
CA PRO A 258 -2.50 7.77 -17.53
C PRO A 258 -1.37 8.49 -18.30
N LEU A 259 -1.42 8.46 -19.63
CA LEU A 259 -0.38 9.07 -20.48
C LEU A 259 -0.09 10.54 -20.15
N CYS A 260 -1.09 11.30 -19.66
CA CYS A 260 -0.89 12.66 -19.19
C CYS A 260 0.08 12.75 -17.98
N SER A 261 0.10 11.74 -17.11
CA SER A 261 1.05 11.67 -15.98
C SER A 261 2.47 11.42 -16.46
N LEU A 262 2.64 10.53 -17.44
CA LEU A 262 3.94 10.26 -18.05
C LEU A 262 4.45 11.50 -18.81
N ALA A 263 3.60 12.16 -19.58
CA ALA A 263 3.92 13.40 -20.28
C ALA A 263 4.31 14.51 -19.28
N GLY A 264 3.58 14.65 -18.17
CA GLY A 264 3.91 15.57 -17.08
C GLY A 264 5.26 15.28 -16.44
N ALA A 265 5.57 13.99 -16.17
CA ALA A 265 6.84 13.56 -15.64
C ALA A 265 8.02 13.86 -16.60
N MET A 266 7.84 13.59 -17.89
CA MET A 266 8.83 13.92 -18.94
C MET A 266 9.04 15.44 -19.07
N ALA A 267 7.96 16.22 -19.05
CA ALA A 267 8.04 17.68 -19.09
C ALA A 267 8.79 18.24 -17.87
N TYR A 268 8.49 17.73 -16.67
CA TYR A 268 9.22 18.08 -15.44
C TYR A 268 10.71 17.73 -15.53
N TRP A 269 11.01 16.52 -16.03
CA TRP A 269 12.38 16.09 -16.24
C TRP A 269 13.16 17.01 -17.18
N ARG A 270 12.50 17.51 -18.24
CA ARG A 270 13.11 18.38 -19.25
C ARG A 270 13.23 19.84 -18.80
N ALA A 271 12.29 20.34 -18.01
CA ALA A 271 12.19 21.75 -17.64
C ALA A 271 13.20 22.20 -16.57
N ARG A 272 13.64 21.31 -15.68
CA ARG A 272 14.51 21.67 -14.56
C ARG A 272 15.98 21.46 -14.88
N LYS A 273 16.68 22.54 -15.19
CA LYS A 273 18.13 22.54 -15.51
C LYS A 273 19.08 22.41 -14.29
N GLY A 274 18.60 22.33 -13.06
CA GLY A 274 19.44 22.55 -11.87
C GLY A 274 19.76 21.35 -10.97
N ASP A 275 18.91 20.30 -10.94
CA ASP A 275 18.96 19.28 -9.87
C ASP A 275 19.13 17.85 -10.44
N SER A 276 20.25 17.60 -11.13
CA SER A 276 20.52 16.29 -11.74
C SER A 276 20.56 15.15 -10.71
N LYS A 277 21.07 15.39 -9.50
CA LYS A 277 21.12 14.39 -8.42
C LYS A 277 19.73 13.95 -7.97
N LYS A 278 18.81 14.91 -7.71
CA LYS A 278 17.42 14.61 -7.30
C LYS A 278 16.67 13.78 -8.35
N ARG A 279 16.93 14.06 -9.63
CA ARG A 279 16.31 13.30 -10.73
C ARG A 279 16.83 11.87 -10.81
N ILE A 280 18.16 11.70 -10.73
CA ILE A 280 18.77 10.38 -10.76
C ILE A 280 18.29 9.55 -9.58
N VAL A 281 18.29 10.12 -8.36
CA VAL A 281 17.84 9.43 -7.17
C VAL A 281 16.35 9.05 -7.27
N ALA A 282 15.49 9.97 -7.70
CA ALA A 282 14.06 9.69 -7.91
C ALA A 282 13.83 8.59 -8.97
N THR A 283 14.59 8.62 -10.06
CA THR A 283 14.49 7.60 -11.12
C THR A 283 14.95 6.25 -10.60
N CYS A 284 16.10 6.19 -9.92
CA CYS A 284 16.59 4.95 -9.32
C CYS A 284 15.62 4.39 -8.29
N ALA A 285 15.00 5.24 -7.46
CA ALA A 285 13.98 4.83 -6.51
C ALA A 285 12.76 4.22 -7.19
N ILE A 286 12.26 4.85 -8.24
CA ILE A 286 11.13 4.35 -9.02
C ILE A 286 11.46 2.98 -9.65
N PHE A 287 12.64 2.83 -10.25
CA PHE A 287 13.07 1.55 -10.85
C PHE A 287 13.33 0.47 -9.80
N ALA A 288 13.85 0.83 -8.63
CA ALA A 288 14.06 -0.13 -7.53
C ALA A 288 12.73 -0.62 -6.93
N LEU A 289 11.69 0.23 -6.93
CA LEU A 289 10.38 -0.09 -6.39
C LEU A 289 9.55 -0.98 -7.32
N GLY A 290 9.73 -0.88 -8.62
CA GLY A 290 8.99 -1.69 -9.59
C GLY A 290 9.02 -3.19 -9.28
N PRO A 291 10.20 -3.81 -9.04
CA PRO A 291 10.31 -5.23 -8.68
C PRO A 291 9.74 -5.61 -7.33
N VAL A 292 9.59 -4.65 -6.43
CA VAL A 292 9.19 -4.91 -5.02
C VAL A 292 7.68 -4.76 -4.81
N LEU A 293 7.04 -3.92 -5.63
CA LEU A 293 5.59 -3.68 -5.56
C LEU A 293 4.78 -4.64 -6.43
N ASN A 294 5.44 -5.46 -7.20
CA ASN A 294 4.86 -6.52 -8.03
C ASN A 294 5.25 -7.91 -7.53
#